data_38f2c2e867d8fc227d5dfdf5801ba19c
#
_entry.id   38f2c2e867d8fc227d5dfdf5801ba19c
#
_cell.length_a   1.000
_cell.length_b   1.000
_cell.length_c   1.000
_cell.angle_alpha   90.00
_cell.angle_beta   90.00
_cell.angle_gamma   90.00
#
_symmetry.space_group_name_H-M   'P 1'
#
loop_
_entity.id
_entity.type
_entity.pdbx_description
1 polymer ?
#
loop_
_entity_poly.entity_id
_entity_poly.type
_entity_poly.pdbx_seq_one_letter_code
_entity_poly.pdbx_strand_id
1 'polypeptide(L)' 'MGIPKRLTEQQMKFANLIVAEEGRKTATQCAIEAGYAEDSARQAASKLQNPKLYPLVVQYLGEIRAEW' A
#
# COMPACT_ATOMS: atom_id res chain seq x y z
N MET A 1 -11.17 11.40 -14.93
CA MET A 1 -11.41 10.39 -14.03
C MET A 1 -10.24 10.05 -13.23
N GLY A 2 -10.11 10.46 -12.11
CA GLY A 2 -8.91 10.31 -11.36
C GLY A 2 -8.89 9.15 -10.38
N ILE A 3 -10.03 8.69 -9.94
CA ILE A 3 -10.06 7.72 -8.86
C ILE A 3 -10.22 6.32 -9.41
N PRO A 4 -9.26 5.41 -9.13
CA PRO A 4 -9.39 4.04 -9.58
C PRO A 4 -10.60 3.40 -8.90
N LYS A 5 -11.32 2.61 -9.66
CA LYS A 5 -12.51 1.95 -9.13
C LYS A 5 -12.23 0.61 -8.49
N ARG A 6 -11.00 0.15 -8.57
CA ARG A 6 -10.61 -1.08 -7.92
C ARG A 6 -9.11 -1.08 -7.68
N LEU A 7 -8.71 -1.92 -6.76
CA LEU A 7 -7.31 -2.07 -6.42
C LEU A 7 -6.58 -2.90 -7.46
N THR A 8 -5.33 -2.54 -7.73
CA THR A 8 -4.48 -3.36 -8.55
C THR A 8 -3.85 -4.44 -7.68
N GLU A 9 -3.35 -5.50 -8.31
CA GLU A 9 -2.65 -6.56 -7.58
C GLU A 9 -1.46 -6.01 -6.83
N GLN A 10 -0.73 -5.09 -7.45
CA GLN A 10 0.44 -4.48 -6.84
C GLN A 10 0.05 -3.70 -5.58
N GLN A 11 -1.05 -2.96 -5.65
CA GLN A 11 -1.53 -2.20 -4.50
C GLN A 11 -1.97 -3.12 -3.37
N MET A 12 -2.66 -4.21 -3.70
CA MET A 12 -3.08 -5.17 -2.69
C MET A 12 -1.87 -5.85 -2.04
N LYS A 13 -0.86 -6.17 -2.83
CA LYS A 13 0.36 -6.78 -2.33
C LYS A 13 1.06 -5.83 -1.36
N PHE A 14 1.14 -4.56 -1.72
CA PHE A 14 1.72 -3.56 -0.84
C PHE A 14 0.96 -3.50 0.49
N ALA A 15 -0.36 -3.43 0.43
CA ALA A 15 -1.18 -3.34 1.63
C ALA A 15 -1.02 -4.58 2.51
N ASN A 16 -1.01 -5.76 1.92
CA ASN A 16 -0.82 -6.99 2.67
C ASN A 16 0.54 -7.02 3.35
N LEU A 17 1.58 -6.57 2.66
CA LEU A 17 2.93 -6.51 3.24
C LEU A 17 2.99 -5.52 4.39
N ILE A 18 2.34 -4.36 4.25
CA ILE A 18 2.31 -3.37 5.32
C ILE A 18 1.75 -3.97 6.60
N VAL A 19 0.68 -4.73 6.49
CA VAL A 19 0.05 -5.32 7.66
C VAL A 19 0.86 -6.52 8.19
N ALA A 20 1.29 -7.40 7.28
CA ALA A 20 2.00 -8.60 7.68
C ALA A 20 3.37 -8.31 8.29
N GLU A 21 4.04 -7.27 7.80
CA GLU A 21 5.39 -6.92 8.24
C GLU A 21 5.42 -5.68 9.12
N GLU A 22 4.30 -5.35 9.70
CA GLU A 22 4.21 -4.17 10.56
C GLU A 22 5.19 -4.31 11.73
N GLY A 23 6.04 -3.29 11.89
CA GLY A 23 7.07 -3.32 12.92
C GLY A 23 8.35 -4.03 12.53
N ARG A 24 8.36 -4.72 11.39
CA ARG A 24 9.54 -5.45 10.91
C ARG A 24 10.18 -4.78 9.71
N LYS A 25 9.35 -4.28 8.79
CA LYS A 25 9.82 -3.63 7.59
C LYS A 25 9.22 -2.26 7.47
N THR A 26 9.93 -1.37 6.81
CA THR A 26 9.41 -0.03 6.55
C THR A 26 8.43 -0.08 5.40
N ALA A 27 7.60 0.97 5.29
CA ALA A 27 6.66 1.07 4.18
C ALA A 27 7.41 1.09 2.84
N THR A 28 8.58 1.72 2.80
CA THR A 28 9.40 1.75 1.60
C THR A 28 9.82 0.35 1.17
N GLN A 29 10.25 -0.47 2.13
CA GLN A 29 10.62 -1.85 1.84
C GLN A 29 9.42 -2.65 1.33
N CYS A 30 8.27 -2.45 1.93
CA CYS A 30 7.06 -3.12 1.46
C CYS A 30 6.72 -2.73 0.03
N ALA A 31 6.91 -1.47 -0.32
CA ALA A 31 6.66 -1.01 -1.69
C ALA A 31 7.62 -1.68 -2.67
N ILE A 32 8.90 -1.78 -2.30
CA ILE A 32 9.88 -2.45 -3.16
C ILE A 32 9.49 -3.91 -3.37
N GLU A 33 9.11 -4.60 -2.32
CA GLU A 33 8.71 -6.00 -2.42
C GLU A 33 7.42 -6.17 -3.21
N ALA A 34 6.57 -5.17 -3.20
CA ALA A 34 5.34 -5.20 -3.99
C ALA A 34 5.60 -4.97 -5.48
N GLY A 35 6.83 -4.57 -5.84
CA GLY A 35 7.18 -4.41 -7.23
C GLY A 35 7.36 -2.96 -7.69
N TYR A 36 7.31 -2.02 -6.76
CA TYR A 36 7.58 -0.62 -7.11
C TYR A 36 9.07 -0.40 -7.23
N ALA A 37 9.46 0.50 -8.14
CA ALA A 37 10.86 0.80 -8.35
C ALA A 37 11.48 1.39 -7.08
N GLU A 38 12.74 1.03 -6.82
CA GLU A 38 13.44 1.52 -5.64
C GLU A 38 13.47 3.04 -5.57
N ASP A 39 13.70 3.67 -6.71
CA ASP A 39 13.79 5.13 -6.77
C ASP A 39 12.51 5.83 -6.35
N SER A 40 11.38 5.21 -6.61
CA SER A 40 10.08 5.81 -6.31
C SER A 40 9.34 5.11 -5.18
N ALA A 41 9.92 4.06 -4.62
CA ALA A 41 9.25 3.28 -3.57
C ALA A 41 8.88 4.13 -2.36
N ARG A 42 9.75 5.04 -1.97
CA ARG A 42 9.50 5.91 -0.84
C ARG A 42 8.28 6.79 -1.08
N GLN A 43 8.21 7.39 -2.27
CA GLN A 43 7.09 8.23 -2.63
C GLN A 43 5.82 7.38 -2.80
N ALA A 44 5.96 6.22 -3.42
CA ALA A 44 4.82 5.33 -3.61
C ALA A 44 4.24 4.90 -2.27
N ALA A 45 5.10 4.53 -1.31
CA ALA A 45 4.65 4.13 0.01
C ALA A 45 3.86 5.24 0.69
N SER A 46 4.36 6.47 0.60
CA SER A 46 3.70 7.61 1.19
C SER A 46 2.36 7.91 0.51
N LYS A 47 2.35 7.90 -0.82
CA LYS A 47 1.14 8.20 -1.57
C LYS A 47 0.06 7.15 -1.39
N LEU A 48 0.45 5.88 -1.36
CA LEU A 48 -0.52 4.79 -1.24
C LEU A 48 -1.23 4.78 0.11
N GLN A 49 -0.61 5.37 1.11
CA GLN A 49 -1.24 5.48 2.42
C GLN A 49 -2.03 6.77 2.61
N ASN A 50 -2.09 7.60 1.58
CA ASN A 50 -2.82 8.86 1.63
C ASN A 50 -4.26 8.64 1.14
N PRO A 51 -5.26 8.78 2.03
CA PRO A 51 -6.66 8.53 1.64
C PRO A 51 -7.18 9.51 0.60
N LYS A 52 -6.54 10.65 0.45
CA LYS A 52 -6.95 11.62 -0.57
C LYS A 52 -6.52 11.18 -1.97
N LEU A 53 -5.42 10.44 -2.06
CA LEU A 53 -4.89 9.97 -3.33
C LEU A 53 -5.33 8.56 -3.66
N TYR A 54 -5.34 7.69 -2.66
CA TYR A 54 -5.65 6.28 -2.86
C TYR A 54 -6.62 5.80 -1.78
N PRO A 55 -7.88 6.25 -1.84
CA PRO A 55 -8.86 5.88 -0.81
C PRO A 55 -9.12 4.38 -0.75
N LEU A 56 -9.05 3.70 -1.89
CA LEU A 56 -9.29 2.25 -1.91
C LEU A 56 -8.18 1.48 -1.21
N VAL A 57 -6.93 1.93 -1.36
CA VAL A 57 -5.81 1.28 -0.68
C VAL A 57 -5.94 1.47 0.83
N VAL A 58 -6.27 2.67 1.27
CA VAL A 58 -6.43 2.95 2.69
C VAL A 58 -7.58 2.15 3.28
N GLN A 59 -8.68 2.05 2.55
CA GLN A 59 -9.82 1.26 2.96
C GLN A 59 -9.45 -0.22 3.09
N TYR A 60 -8.73 -0.74 2.11
CA TYR A 60 -8.29 -2.13 2.12
C TYR A 60 -7.36 -2.39 3.30
N LEU A 61 -6.44 -1.46 3.57
CA LEU A 61 -5.57 -1.57 4.75
C LEU A 61 -6.37 -1.69 6.03
N GLY A 62 -7.41 -0.87 6.17
CA GLY A 62 -8.26 -0.93 7.34
C GLY A 62 -8.97 -2.25 7.47
N GLU A 63 -9.44 -2.79 6.35
CA GLU A 63 -10.15 -4.07 6.34
C GLU A 63 -9.26 -5.22 6.76
N ILE A 64 -8.06 -5.30 6.18
CA ILE A 64 -7.17 -6.42 6.53
C ILE A 64 -6.62 -6.29 7.94
N ARG A 65 -6.44 -5.08 8.44
CA ARG A 65 -6.04 -4.88 9.84
C ARG A 65 -7.11 -5.37 10.81
N ALA A 66 -8.36 -5.17 10.44
CA ALA A 66 -9.47 -5.61 11.28
C ALA A 66 -9.58 -7.13 11.36
N GLU A 67 -9.07 -7.83 10.35
CA GLU A 67 -9.15 -9.28 10.29
C GLU A 67 -7.97 -9.98 10.96
N TRP A 68 -6.92 -9.27 11.24
CA TRP A 68 -5.69 -9.88 11.81
C TRP A 68 -5.76 -10.02 13.32
#